data_678c23d04c794f3e9cba9a6663bde0c3
#
_entry.id   678c23d04c794f3e9cba9a6663bde0c3
#
_cell.length_a   1.000
_cell.length_b   1.000
_cell.length_c   1.000
_cell.angle_alpha   90.00
_cell.angle_beta   90.00
_cell.angle_gamma   90.00
#
_symmetry.space_group_name_H-M   'P 1'
#
loop_
_entity.id
_entity.type
_entity.pdbx_description
1 polymer ?
#
loop_
_entity_poly.entity_id
_entity_poly.type
_entity_poly.pdbx_seq_one_letter_code
_entity_poly.pdbx_strand_id
1 'polypeptide(L)'
;VEWKVKNFFLSLIFNQAFCLFAEKQEPQLDLQNESIGIIHQDISNQEKQNSPNEKVWTDHLKGIVFYDTPDTKLEDFCMLEGVQLKMNVIDEQKFIDAMSRFLQQPFSAETIQDLKREVIHFYQKRGFPIIGVFVPAGQDIACGTVSVLILVGKLGSVHAEGARYFSNEKIASKLRIKPGEIIQSAPINQDLVWINQNLFRSTSLIYEPGNALGETNITLVTKDRVPIRVYGGFENTGNPLTKTPRFLGGINLGNVFGQEHQLNYLFISETQPKIWYAHVGSYAIPLPWRDIFKVYGSYTHTRPSSDAGVNMSGKGWQICGRYSIPLTISSWDSEFFVGYEFKRTNNFLSFGVQSVFNNFIDISQFALGYEGKLNDQRSTTSFGIIVYLSPGNMTAFNKTSCFQTERAGAKSSYYYGKIHVDEILELPHRFSWVMNGVFQLANGKLLPSEEFPLGGYYTVRGYEEYEVISESGLLLKNELRFPSIHISGKDKKHELQFLGFVDFGLSLIDDPHVVENHATILASAGPALRYNFNDHVLIRIDYGGQLSSVNNIATHSHRHSRLHVGAQIAF
;
A
#
# COMPACT_ATOMS: atom_id res chain seq x y z
N VAL A 1 31.07 -33.15 4.50
CA VAL A 1 29.69 -32.88 3.97
C VAL A 1 28.90 -32.10 5.02
N GLU A 2 28.84 -32.58 6.28
CA GLU A 2 28.17 -31.84 7.38
C GLU A 2 28.75 -30.45 7.62
N TRP A 3 30.02 -30.24 7.38
CA TRP A 3 30.73 -28.99 7.58
C TRP A 3 30.38 -27.92 6.54
N LYS A 4 30.18 -28.30 5.26
CA LYS A 4 29.72 -27.38 4.21
C LYS A 4 28.26 -26.97 4.39
N VAL A 5 27.43 -27.87 4.91
CA VAL A 5 26.03 -27.62 5.21
C VAL A 5 25.88 -26.62 6.35
N LYS A 6 26.65 -26.71 7.42
CA LYS A 6 26.64 -25.74 8.53
C LYS A 6 27.07 -24.33 8.10
N ASN A 7 28.05 -24.21 7.21
CA ASN A 7 28.50 -22.90 6.70
C ASN A 7 27.50 -22.25 5.76
N PHE A 8 26.79 -23.06 4.98
CA PHE A 8 25.71 -22.62 4.11
C PHE A 8 24.58 -21.98 4.92
N PHE A 9 24.20 -22.56 6.05
CA PHE A 9 23.19 -21.98 6.95
C PHE A 9 23.61 -20.67 7.62
N LEU A 10 24.87 -20.44 7.84
CA LEU A 10 25.38 -19.24 8.49
C LEU A 10 25.21 -17.98 7.65
N SER A 11 25.46 -18.05 6.34
CA SER A 11 25.29 -16.91 5.45
C SER A 11 23.81 -16.58 5.23
N LEU A 12 22.94 -17.57 5.32
CA LEU A 12 21.48 -17.46 5.18
C LEU A 12 20.82 -16.64 6.28
N ILE A 13 21.26 -16.85 7.51
CA ILE A 13 20.72 -16.16 8.67
C ILE A 13 20.96 -14.64 8.58
N PHE A 14 21.91 -14.23 7.75
CA PHE A 14 22.42 -12.87 7.71
C PHE A 14 21.54 -11.86 6.99
N ASN A 15 20.90 -12.22 5.89
CA ASN A 15 20.36 -11.21 4.98
C ASN A 15 18.86 -11.29 4.70
N GLN A 16 18.23 -12.45 4.82
CA GLN A 16 16.86 -12.62 4.31
C GLN A 16 15.74 -12.23 5.27
N ALA A 17 15.96 -12.34 6.58
CA ALA A 17 15.01 -11.79 7.57
C ALA A 17 14.73 -10.31 7.33
N PHE A 18 15.59 -9.66 6.58
CA PHE A 18 15.65 -8.22 6.41
C PHE A 18 14.83 -7.67 5.26
N CYS A 19 14.87 -8.27 4.07
CA CYS A 19 14.07 -7.76 2.94
C CYS A 19 12.57 -7.93 3.21
N LEU A 20 12.15 -9.07 3.77
CA LEU A 20 10.75 -9.31 4.14
C LEU A 20 10.29 -8.46 5.33
N PHE A 21 11.19 -8.13 6.27
CA PHE A 21 10.86 -7.27 7.41
C PHE A 21 10.81 -5.79 7.06
N ALA A 22 11.70 -5.31 6.21
CA ALA A 22 11.72 -3.91 5.80
C ALA A 22 10.56 -3.55 4.86
N GLU A 23 10.13 -4.48 4.01
CA GLU A 23 8.97 -4.30 3.12
C GLU A 23 7.61 -4.48 3.82
N LYS A 24 7.52 -5.37 4.85
CA LYS A 24 6.24 -5.70 5.50
C LYS A 24 5.98 -4.98 6.83
N GLN A 25 6.93 -4.23 7.37
CA GLN A 25 6.74 -3.46 8.59
C GLN A 25 6.40 -1.97 8.36
N GLU A 26 5.82 -1.62 7.24
CA GLU A 26 4.95 -0.46 7.29
C GLU A 26 3.72 -0.90 8.11
N PRO A 27 3.55 -0.41 9.35
CA PRO A 27 2.35 -0.71 10.10
C PRO A 27 1.20 -0.17 9.26
N GLN A 28 0.33 -1.06 8.81
CA GLN A 28 -0.98 -0.65 8.32
C GLN A 28 -1.69 0.00 9.52
N LEU A 29 -1.47 1.28 9.67
CA LEU A 29 -2.23 2.12 10.57
C LEU A 29 -3.57 2.34 9.90
N ASP A 30 -4.59 1.85 10.54
CA ASP A 30 -6.01 1.89 10.14
C ASP A 30 -6.60 3.33 10.12
N LEU A 31 -5.80 4.33 9.75
CA LEU A 31 -6.30 5.67 9.43
C LEU A 31 -6.92 5.74 8.04
N GLN A 32 -6.78 4.70 7.21
CA GLN A 32 -7.34 4.65 5.86
C GLN A 32 -8.81 4.20 5.81
N ASN A 33 -9.40 3.76 6.92
CA ASN A 33 -10.82 3.36 6.94
C ASN A 33 -11.81 4.51 7.18
N GLU A 34 -11.37 5.72 7.46
CA GLU A 34 -12.21 6.87 7.19
C GLU A 34 -12.14 7.13 5.68
N SER A 35 -13.09 6.58 4.94
CA SER A 35 -13.35 6.90 3.53
C SER A 35 -13.00 8.35 3.28
N ILE A 36 -12.28 8.62 2.18
CA ILE A 36 -12.06 9.98 1.65
C ILE A 36 -13.44 10.60 1.49
N GLY A 37 -13.94 11.18 2.58
CA GLY A 37 -15.26 11.77 2.65
C GLY A 37 -15.21 13.10 1.94
N ILE A 38 -15.59 13.12 0.66
CA ILE A 38 -16.05 14.34 0.04
C ILE A 38 -17.38 14.65 0.74
N ILE A 39 -17.33 15.51 1.75
CA ILE A 39 -18.53 16.02 2.39
C ILE A 39 -19.13 17.03 1.41
N HIS A 40 -20.04 16.56 0.55
CA HIS A 40 -20.93 17.44 -0.17
C HIS A 40 -21.86 18.07 0.87
N GLN A 41 -21.61 19.30 1.27
CA GLN A 41 -22.71 20.10 1.80
C GLN A 41 -23.69 20.29 0.64
N ASP A 42 -24.83 19.62 0.75
CA ASP A 42 -25.94 19.79 -0.17
C ASP A 42 -26.40 21.27 -0.13
N ILE A 43 -25.91 22.05 -1.09
CA ILE A 43 -26.39 23.43 -1.31
C ILE A 43 -27.90 23.43 -1.68
N SER A 44 -28.47 22.24 -1.93
CA SER A 44 -29.89 22.05 -2.29
C SER A 44 -30.87 22.11 -1.11
N ASN A 45 -30.41 22.19 0.15
CA ASN A 45 -31.29 22.09 1.33
C ASN A 45 -31.91 23.41 1.80
N GLN A 46 -31.72 24.54 1.11
CA GLN A 46 -32.37 25.79 1.53
C GLN A 46 -33.77 26.02 0.93
N GLU A 47 -34.29 25.17 0.07
CA GLU A 47 -35.65 25.33 -0.48
C GLU A 47 -36.62 24.18 -0.13
N LYS A 48 -36.55 23.63 1.10
CA LYS A 48 -37.68 22.89 1.64
C LYS A 48 -38.55 23.80 2.49
N GLN A 49 -39.33 24.66 1.83
CA GLN A 49 -40.53 25.25 2.45
C GLN A 49 -41.70 25.18 1.49
N ASN A 50 -42.64 24.28 1.87
CA ASN A 50 -44.08 24.36 1.65
C ASN A 50 -44.60 24.83 0.28
N SER A 51 -45.06 23.89 -0.56
CA SER A 51 -46.35 24.17 -1.20
C SER A 51 -47.01 22.91 -1.74
N PRO A 52 -48.27 22.64 -1.44
CA PRO A 52 -49.11 21.74 -2.19
C PRO A 52 -49.84 22.59 -3.24
N ASN A 53 -49.26 22.74 -4.40
CA ASN A 53 -49.94 23.05 -5.64
C ASN A 53 -48.95 22.83 -6.79
N GLU A 54 -49.12 21.74 -7.51
CA GLU A 54 -48.40 21.45 -8.75
C GLU A 54 -48.81 22.51 -9.81
N LYS A 55 -48.13 23.65 -9.79
CA LYS A 55 -48.31 24.65 -10.84
C LYS A 55 -47.55 24.14 -12.07
N VAL A 56 -48.27 23.62 -13.06
CA VAL A 56 -47.74 23.35 -14.39
C VAL A 56 -47.63 24.67 -15.11
N TRP A 57 -46.42 25.03 -15.60
CA TRP A 57 -46.19 26.29 -16.34
C TRP A 57 -46.49 26.13 -17.83
N THR A 58 -46.29 24.95 -18.41
CA THR A 58 -46.67 24.58 -19.77
C THR A 58 -46.96 23.09 -19.83
N ASP A 59 -47.97 22.69 -20.63
CA ASP A 59 -48.34 21.27 -20.80
C ASP A 59 -47.36 20.52 -21.69
N HIS A 60 -46.64 21.21 -22.56
CA HIS A 60 -45.68 20.62 -23.48
C HIS A 60 -44.44 21.50 -23.61
N LEU A 61 -43.32 21.05 -23.04
CA LEU A 61 -42.02 21.69 -23.19
C LEU A 61 -41.47 21.43 -24.60
N LYS A 62 -41.39 22.47 -25.45
CA LYS A 62 -40.92 22.38 -26.84
C LYS A 62 -39.41 22.54 -26.96
N GLY A 63 -38.80 23.35 -26.10
CA GLY A 63 -37.38 23.66 -26.16
C GLY A 63 -36.72 23.83 -24.80
N ILE A 64 -35.46 23.45 -24.73
CA ILE A 64 -34.58 23.69 -23.58
C ILE A 64 -33.31 24.33 -24.10
N VAL A 65 -32.94 25.49 -23.57
CA VAL A 65 -31.73 26.22 -23.96
C VAL A 65 -30.75 26.20 -22.78
N PHE A 66 -29.58 25.62 -22.97
CA PHE A 66 -28.50 25.62 -22.00
C PHE A 66 -27.44 26.67 -22.32
N TYR A 67 -27.03 27.45 -21.34
CA TYR A 67 -26.02 28.50 -21.48
C TYR A 67 -25.17 28.63 -20.20
N ASP A 68 -23.98 29.25 -20.28
CA ASP A 68 -22.99 29.36 -19.20
C ASP A 68 -22.68 30.81 -18.80
N THR A 69 -23.27 31.79 -19.44
CA THR A 69 -22.98 33.20 -19.20
C THR A 69 -24.19 33.89 -18.53
N PRO A 70 -24.08 34.33 -17.27
CA PRO A 70 -25.19 34.90 -16.50
C PRO A 70 -25.86 36.12 -17.15
N ASP A 71 -25.13 36.92 -17.95
CA ASP A 71 -25.61 38.16 -18.58
C ASP A 71 -26.32 37.92 -19.91
N THR A 72 -26.61 36.66 -20.25
CA THR A 72 -27.28 36.33 -21.50
C THR A 72 -28.74 36.81 -21.48
N LYS A 73 -29.16 37.54 -22.53
CA LYS A 73 -30.56 38.02 -22.66
C LYS A 73 -31.49 36.84 -22.90
N LEU A 74 -32.43 36.63 -22.00
CA LEU A 74 -33.39 35.50 -22.03
C LEU A 74 -34.46 35.65 -23.12
N GLU A 75 -34.76 36.88 -23.56
CA GLU A 75 -35.77 37.20 -24.59
C GLU A 75 -35.45 36.57 -25.96
N ASP A 76 -34.17 36.31 -26.25
CA ASP A 76 -33.73 35.74 -27.52
C ASP A 76 -34.02 34.22 -27.65
N PHE A 77 -34.51 33.56 -26.59
CA PHE A 77 -34.68 32.11 -26.57
C PHE A 77 -36.15 31.65 -26.71
N CYS A 78 -37.10 32.55 -26.74
CA CYS A 78 -38.50 32.20 -26.93
C CYS A 78 -38.74 31.57 -28.32
N MET A 79 -39.52 30.47 -28.36
CA MET A 79 -39.84 29.70 -29.56
C MET A 79 -38.71 28.84 -30.17
N LEU A 80 -37.62 28.59 -29.46
CA LEU A 80 -36.65 27.60 -29.90
C LEU A 80 -37.18 26.19 -29.61
N GLU A 81 -37.03 25.27 -30.58
CA GLU A 81 -37.45 23.86 -30.42
C GLU A 81 -36.23 22.94 -30.16
N GLY A 82 -36.48 21.87 -29.43
CA GLY A 82 -35.44 20.87 -29.11
C GLY A 82 -34.47 21.33 -28.03
N VAL A 83 -33.37 20.61 -27.89
CA VAL A 83 -32.28 20.96 -26.96
C VAL A 83 -31.27 21.83 -27.69
N GLN A 84 -31.11 23.05 -27.24
CA GLN A 84 -30.18 24.04 -27.81
C GLN A 84 -29.03 24.33 -26.83
N LEU A 85 -27.80 24.30 -27.34
CA LEU A 85 -26.62 24.58 -26.55
C LEU A 85 -26.00 25.93 -26.98
N LYS A 86 -25.95 26.87 -26.04
CA LYS A 86 -25.26 28.17 -26.18
C LYS A 86 -24.00 28.19 -25.30
N MET A 87 -23.42 27.00 -25.08
CA MET A 87 -22.22 26.76 -24.28
C MET A 87 -21.50 25.53 -24.82
N ASN A 88 -20.24 25.40 -24.46
CA ASN A 88 -19.49 24.18 -24.76
C ASN A 88 -19.82 23.07 -23.74
N VAL A 89 -20.30 21.94 -24.22
CA VAL A 89 -20.64 20.78 -23.39
C VAL A 89 -19.76 19.59 -23.76
N ILE A 90 -19.27 18.89 -22.77
CA ILE A 90 -18.52 17.66 -22.98
C ILE A 90 -19.47 16.54 -23.40
N ASP A 91 -19.12 15.77 -24.46
CA ASP A 91 -20.00 14.75 -25.04
C ASP A 91 -21.36 15.32 -25.46
N GLU A 92 -21.35 16.38 -26.25
CA GLU A 92 -22.50 17.18 -26.66
C GLU A 92 -23.70 16.31 -27.06
N GLN A 93 -23.51 15.33 -27.96
CA GLN A 93 -24.60 14.48 -28.44
C GLN A 93 -25.23 13.67 -27.29
N LYS A 94 -24.42 13.11 -26.39
CA LYS A 94 -24.94 12.35 -25.23
C LYS A 94 -25.66 13.25 -24.23
N PHE A 95 -25.25 14.51 -24.13
CA PHE A 95 -25.98 15.50 -23.33
C PHE A 95 -27.34 15.84 -23.94
N ILE A 96 -27.38 16.11 -25.24
CA ILE A 96 -28.62 16.37 -25.98
C ILE A 96 -29.56 15.18 -25.84
N ASP A 97 -29.09 13.96 -26.07
CA ASP A 97 -29.90 12.74 -25.95
C ASP A 97 -30.48 12.57 -24.52
N ALA A 98 -29.67 12.84 -23.49
CA ALA A 98 -30.11 12.74 -22.09
C ALA A 98 -31.16 13.81 -21.73
N MET A 99 -31.01 15.03 -22.26
CA MET A 99 -31.92 16.14 -21.99
C MET A 99 -33.19 16.10 -22.85
N SER A 100 -33.14 15.49 -24.03
CA SER A 100 -34.28 15.38 -24.94
C SER A 100 -35.47 14.63 -24.35
N ARG A 101 -35.24 13.78 -23.35
CA ARG A 101 -36.32 13.06 -22.65
C ARG A 101 -37.31 13.99 -21.90
N PHE A 102 -36.89 15.23 -21.58
CA PHE A 102 -37.75 16.20 -20.92
C PHE A 102 -38.63 16.98 -21.91
N LEU A 103 -38.38 16.86 -23.22
CA LEU A 103 -39.21 17.48 -24.25
C LEU A 103 -40.56 16.80 -24.35
N GLN A 104 -41.58 17.56 -24.75
CA GLN A 104 -42.97 17.14 -24.92
C GLN A 104 -43.64 16.65 -23.61
N GLN A 105 -43.01 16.91 -22.43
CA GLN A 105 -43.57 16.62 -21.12
C GLN A 105 -44.13 17.91 -20.47
N PRO A 106 -45.07 17.75 -19.51
CA PRO A 106 -45.52 18.90 -18.70
C PRO A 106 -44.33 19.45 -17.89
N PHE A 107 -44.17 20.75 -17.90
CA PHE A 107 -43.12 21.43 -17.18
C PHE A 107 -43.63 21.97 -15.84
N SER A 108 -43.28 21.28 -14.78
CA SER A 108 -43.64 21.57 -13.38
C SER A 108 -42.42 21.80 -12.50
N ALA A 109 -42.63 22.13 -11.24
CA ALA A 109 -41.55 22.25 -10.27
C ALA A 109 -40.78 20.92 -10.08
N GLU A 110 -41.47 19.79 -10.19
CA GLU A 110 -40.85 18.48 -10.13
C GLU A 110 -39.96 18.21 -11.33
N THR A 111 -40.45 18.51 -12.54
CA THR A 111 -39.69 18.38 -13.81
C THR A 111 -38.42 19.24 -13.78
N ILE A 112 -38.48 20.45 -13.20
CA ILE A 112 -37.28 21.30 -13.02
C ILE A 112 -36.26 20.60 -12.11
N GLN A 113 -36.67 20.03 -10.99
CA GLN A 113 -35.75 19.35 -10.08
C GLN A 113 -35.13 18.12 -10.74
N ASP A 114 -35.92 17.38 -11.52
CA ASP A 114 -35.43 16.23 -12.25
C ASP A 114 -34.43 16.63 -13.35
N LEU A 115 -34.72 17.69 -14.07
CA LEU A 115 -33.80 18.25 -15.07
C LEU A 115 -32.49 18.70 -14.42
N LYS A 116 -32.57 19.48 -13.33
CA LYS A 116 -31.37 19.91 -12.57
C LYS A 116 -30.54 18.70 -12.12
N ARG A 117 -31.20 17.69 -11.55
CA ARG A 117 -30.54 16.46 -11.04
C ARG A 117 -29.84 15.69 -12.17
N GLU A 118 -30.47 15.59 -13.33
CA GLU A 118 -29.88 14.92 -14.48
C GLU A 118 -28.68 15.67 -15.05
N VAL A 119 -28.74 16.98 -15.16
CA VAL A 119 -27.59 17.80 -15.57
C VAL A 119 -26.43 17.62 -14.59
N ILE A 120 -26.68 17.74 -13.28
CA ILE A 120 -25.65 17.56 -12.25
C ILE A 120 -25.01 16.17 -12.39
N HIS A 121 -25.84 15.13 -12.50
CA HIS A 121 -25.36 13.75 -12.62
C HIS A 121 -24.54 13.51 -13.90
N PHE A 122 -24.96 14.13 -15.01
CA PHE A 122 -24.24 14.05 -16.28
C PHE A 122 -22.80 14.58 -16.15
N TYR A 123 -22.63 15.74 -15.51
CA TYR A 123 -21.34 16.36 -15.31
C TYR A 123 -20.50 15.64 -14.24
N GLN A 124 -21.12 15.22 -13.13
CA GLN A 124 -20.42 14.48 -12.07
C GLN A 124 -19.83 13.16 -12.58
N LYS A 125 -20.55 12.41 -13.41
CA LYS A 125 -20.02 11.21 -14.08
C LYS A 125 -18.80 11.48 -14.96
N ARG A 126 -18.61 12.71 -15.39
CA ARG A 126 -17.48 13.15 -16.24
C ARG A 126 -16.37 13.84 -15.46
N GLY A 127 -16.45 13.77 -14.12
CA GLY A 127 -15.40 14.27 -13.25
C GLY A 127 -15.50 15.74 -12.88
N PHE A 128 -16.67 16.37 -13.05
CA PHE A 128 -16.94 17.73 -12.58
C PHE A 128 -17.82 17.66 -11.33
N PRO A 129 -17.23 17.76 -10.13
CA PRO A 129 -17.96 17.50 -8.89
C PRO A 129 -18.91 18.64 -8.52
N ILE A 130 -18.62 19.85 -8.95
CA ILE A 130 -19.36 21.08 -8.57
C ILE A 130 -20.01 21.70 -9.80
N ILE A 131 -21.33 21.62 -9.84
CA ILE A 131 -22.15 22.16 -10.93
C ILE A 131 -23.32 22.93 -10.32
N GLY A 132 -23.43 24.22 -10.67
CA GLY A 132 -24.61 25.03 -10.41
C GLY A 132 -25.58 24.95 -11.59
N VAL A 133 -26.81 24.56 -11.36
CA VAL A 133 -27.87 24.52 -12.37
C VAL A 133 -29.00 25.41 -11.93
N PHE A 134 -29.24 26.49 -12.67
CA PHE A 134 -30.23 27.50 -12.32
C PHE A 134 -31.24 27.65 -13.46
N VAL A 135 -32.50 27.70 -13.10
CA VAL A 135 -33.58 28.14 -13.99
C VAL A 135 -33.94 29.57 -13.56
N PRO A 136 -33.51 30.60 -14.29
CA PRO A 136 -33.72 31.97 -13.88
C PRO A 136 -35.23 32.31 -13.76
N ALA A 137 -35.55 33.08 -12.73
CA ALA A 137 -36.90 33.61 -12.54
C ALA A 137 -37.20 34.68 -13.58
N GLY A 138 -38.50 34.85 -13.93
CA GLY A 138 -38.95 35.92 -14.83
C GLY A 138 -38.86 35.63 -16.31
N GLN A 139 -38.48 34.40 -16.73
CA GLN A 139 -38.58 33.98 -18.12
C GLN A 139 -40.02 33.61 -18.49
N ASP A 140 -40.43 33.90 -19.72
CA ASP A 140 -41.75 33.52 -20.25
C ASP A 140 -41.74 32.06 -20.73
N ILE A 141 -42.09 31.15 -19.80
CA ILE A 141 -42.18 29.71 -20.09
C ILE A 141 -43.46 29.38 -20.90
N ALA A 142 -44.45 30.27 -20.96
CA ALA A 142 -45.66 30.04 -21.74
C ALA A 142 -45.40 29.88 -23.24
N CYS A 143 -44.27 30.40 -23.75
CA CYS A 143 -43.81 30.17 -25.12
C CYS A 143 -43.36 28.68 -25.37
N GLY A 144 -43.27 27.85 -24.34
CA GLY A 144 -42.86 26.44 -24.44
C GLY A 144 -41.38 26.20 -24.42
N THR A 145 -40.56 27.21 -24.14
CA THR A 145 -39.11 27.11 -24.07
C THR A 145 -38.61 27.50 -22.66
N VAL A 146 -37.68 26.74 -22.08
CA VAL A 146 -37.04 27.05 -20.82
C VAL A 146 -35.53 27.26 -21.00
N SER A 147 -35.03 28.29 -20.35
CA SER A 147 -33.59 28.60 -20.31
C SER A 147 -32.97 28.13 -19.02
N VAL A 148 -31.85 27.43 -19.13
CA VAL A 148 -31.14 26.82 -17.99
C VAL A 148 -29.69 27.28 -18.00
N LEU A 149 -29.30 27.96 -16.93
CA LEU A 149 -27.91 28.38 -16.71
C LEU A 149 -27.15 27.25 -16.05
N ILE A 150 -26.06 26.82 -16.67
CA ILE A 150 -25.13 25.83 -16.11
C ILE A 150 -23.82 26.53 -15.77
N LEU A 151 -23.41 26.47 -14.52
CA LEU A 151 -22.14 27.00 -14.06
C LEU A 151 -21.27 25.85 -13.55
N VAL A 152 -20.18 25.59 -14.27
CA VAL A 152 -19.14 24.64 -13.80
C VAL A 152 -18.30 25.34 -12.74
N GLY A 153 -18.17 24.73 -11.58
CA GLY A 153 -17.46 25.30 -10.44
C GLY A 153 -16.00 25.63 -10.76
N LYS A 154 -15.61 26.88 -10.53
CA LYS A 154 -14.23 27.36 -10.64
C LYS A 154 -13.66 27.59 -9.25
N LEU A 155 -12.36 27.35 -9.10
CA LEU A 155 -11.70 27.58 -7.83
C LEU A 155 -11.62 29.08 -7.51
N GLY A 156 -12.14 29.47 -6.34
CA GLY A 156 -11.92 30.79 -5.74
C GLY A 156 -10.61 30.81 -4.96
N SER A 157 -10.55 30.08 -3.85
CA SER A 157 -9.38 30.01 -2.98
C SER A 157 -9.18 28.61 -2.41
N VAL A 158 -7.94 28.32 -1.96
CA VAL A 158 -7.60 27.11 -1.20
C VAL A 158 -7.19 27.51 0.20
N HIS A 159 -7.79 26.86 1.18
CA HIS A 159 -7.44 27.02 2.58
C HIS A 159 -7.17 25.64 3.21
N ALA A 160 -6.30 25.57 4.23
CA ALA A 160 -6.08 24.36 5.01
C ALA A 160 -6.12 24.68 6.49
N GLU A 161 -6.77 23.82 7.27
CA GLU A 161 -6.94 23.99 8.70
C GLU A 161 -6.85 22.66 9.46
N GLY A 162 -6.79 22.74 10.80
CA GLY A 162 -6.85 21.59 11.70
C GLY A 162 -5.52 20.93 11.99
N ALA A 163 -4.48 21.12 11.17
CA ALA A 163 -3.16 20.56 11.42
C ALA A 163 -2.48 21.25 12.62
N ARG A 164 -1.91 20.43 13.53
CA ARG A 164 -1.17 20.87 14.72
C ARG A 164 0.33 20.62 14.61
N TYR A 165 0.70 19.52 13.97
CA TYR A 165 2.09 19.05 13.85
C TYR A 165 2.65 19.20 12.44
N PHE A 166 1.79 19.54 11.46
CA PHE A 166 2.15 19.85 10.09
C PHE A 166 1.75 21.28 9.74
N SER A 167 2.38 21.90 8.74
CA SER A 167 2.03 23.26 8.30
C SER A 167 0.81 23.23 7.38
N ASN A 168 -0.24 23.99 7.76
CA ASN A 168 -1.43 24.18 6.94
C ASN A 168 -1.07 24.79 5.57
N GLU A 169 -0.14 25.76 5.52
CA GLU A 169 0.30 26.40 4.29
C GLU A 169 0.97 25.40 3.34
N LYS A 170 1.84 24.50 3.88
CA LYS A 170 2.46 23.43 3.09
C LYS A 170 1.42 22.44 2.58
N ILE A 171 0.40 22.12 3.37
CA ILE A 171 -0.69 21.23 2.95
C ILE A 171 -1.49 21.88 1.82
N ALA A 172 -1.91 23.14 1.97
CA ALA A 172 -2.65 23.88 0.95
C ALA A 172 -1.87 24.00 -0.36
N SER A 173 -0.56 24.25 -0.29
CA SER A 173 0.30 24.41 -1.48
C SER A 173 0.47 23.11 -2.30
N LYS A 174 0.05 21.96 -1.76
CA LYS A 174 0.08 20.68 -2.49
C LYS A 174 -1.06 20.49 -3.47
N LEU A 175 -2.14 21.27 -3.37
CA LEU A 175 -3.14 21.34 -4.44
C LEU A 175 -2.57 22.12 -5.62
N ARG A 176 -2.59 21.51 -6.81
CA ARG A 176 -2.04 22.11 -8.06
C ARG A 176 -2.99 23.07 -8.74
N ILE A 177 -4.27 22.92 -8.48
CA ILE A 177 -5.31 23.78 -9.08
C ILE A 177 -5.11 25.23 -8.65
N LYS A 178 -5.27 26.15 -9.61
CA LYS A 178 -5.10 27.60 -9.41
C LYS A 178 -6.45 28.32 -9.36
N PRO A 179 -6.55 29.46 -8.67
CA PRO A 179 -7.74 30.29 -8.69
C PRO A 179 -8.21 30.58 -10.13
N GLY A 180 -9.51 30.45 -10.36
CA GLY A 180 -10.15 30.61 -11.68
C GLY A 180 -10.17 29.35 -12.56
N GLU A 181 -9.41 28.29 -12.24
CA GLU A 181 -9.47 27.02 -12.97
C GLU A 181 -10.71 26.20 -12.60
N ILE A 182 -11.19 25.41 -13.54
CA ILE A 182 -12.34 24.51 -13.35
C ILE A 182 -11.95 23.37 -12.42
N ILE A 183 -12.80 23.10 -11.43
CA ILE A 183 -12.63 22.04 -10.46
C ILE A 183 -12.93 20.69 -11.12
N GLN A 184 -11.93 19.81 -11.16
CA GLN A 184 -12.03 18.45 -11.67
C GLN A 184 -11.66 17.43 -10.59
N SER A 185 -12.45 16.35 -10.48
CA SER A 185 -12.26 15.32 -9.44
C SER A 185 -10.93 14.60 -9.54
N ALA A 186 -10.51 14.22 -10.75
CA ALA A 186 -9.32 13.37 -10.92
C ALA A 186 -8.02 14.05 -10.45
N PRO A 187 -7.67 15.28 -10.87
CA PRO A 187 -6.48 15.98 -10.36
C PRO A 187 -6.53 16.23 -8.85
N ILE A 188 -7.70 16.61 -8.32
CA ILE A 188 -7.85 16.87 -6.88
C ILE A 188 -7.70 15.59 -6.07
N ASN A 189 -8.27 14.47 -6.51
CA ASN A 189 -8.09 13.17 -5.85
C ASN A 189 -6.61 12.73 -5.85
N GLN A 190 -5.90 12.92 -6.97
CA GLN A 190 -4.45 12.66 -7.02
C GLN A 190 -3.68 13.50 -6.01
N ASP A 191 -4.04 14.78 -5.89
CA ASP A 191 -3.41 15.69 -4.93
C ASP A 191 -3.72 15.27 -3.49
N LEU A 192 -4.95 14.84 -3.23
CA LEU A 192 -5.37 14.38 -1.91
C LEU A 192 -4.70 13.05 -1.51
N VAL A 193 -4.55 12.11 -2.45
CA VAL A 193 -3.76 10.88 -2.25
C VAL A 193 -2.32 11.22 -1.88
N TRP A 194 -1.69 12.15 -2.62
CA TRP A 194 -0.34 12.62 -2.31
C TRP A 194 -0.23 13.29 -0.93
N ILE A 195 -1.19 14.11 -0.54
CA ILE A 195 -1.25 14.72 0.78
C ILE A 195 -1.34 13.65 1.87
N ASN A 196 -2.12 12.59 1.65
CA ASN A 196 -2.38 11.54 2.63
C ASN A 196 -1.37 10.38 2.64
N GLN A 197 -0.27 10.46 1.89
CA GLN A 197 0.81 9.47 1.97
C GLN A 197 1.52 9.43 3.33
N ASN A 198 1.42 10.50 4.11
CA ASN A 198 2.02 10.53 5.44
C ASN A 198 1.09 9.89 6.48
N LEU A 199 1.55 8.82 7.14
CA LEU A 199 0.78 8.02 8.09
C LEU A 199 0.35 8.75 9.37
N PHE A 200 0.88 9.93 9.62
CA PHE A 200 0.59 10.70 10.85
C PHE A 200 -0.48 11.76 10.65
N ARG A 201 -1.08 11.84 9.48
CA ARG A 201 -2.19 12.75 9.19
C ARG A 201 -3.21 12.12 8.25
N SER A 202 -4.43 12.64 8.34
CA SER A 202 -5.51 12.38 7.40
C SER A 202 -6.13 13.71 7.03
N THR A 203 -6.19 14.02 5.74
CA THR A 203 -6.73 15.27 5.21
C THR A 203 -7.95 14.93 4.36
N SER A 204 -9.07 15.55 4.67
CA SER A 204 -10.30 15.54 3.88
C SER A 204 -10.51 16.89 3.20
N LEU A 205 -11.39 16.93 2.21
CA LEU A 205 -11.67 18.13 1.43
C LEU A 205 -13.14 18.51 1.58
N ILE A 206 -13.39 19.80 1.79
CA ILE A 206 -14.73 20.41 1.84
C ILE A 206 -14.80 21.46 0.74
N TYR A 207 -15.91 21.46 -0.01
CA TYR A 207 -16.25 22.50 -0.97
C TYR A 207 -17.19 23.52 -0.31
N GLU A 208 -16.84 24.81 -0.41
CA GLU A 208 -17.61 25.90 0.15
C GLU A 208 -17.93 26.92 -0.96
N PRO A 209 -19.09 27.61 -0.94
CA PRO A 209 -19.37 28.68 -1.89
C PRO A 209 -18.28 29.75 -1.86
N GLY A 210 -17.86 30.20 -3.04
CA GLY A 210 -16.95 31.33 -3.20
C GLY A 210 -17.65 32.69 -3.13
N ASN A 211 -16.91 33.75 -3.45
CA ASN A 211 -17.41 35.12 -3.37
C ASN A 211 -18.26 35.51 -4.59
N ALA A 212 -18.03 34.89 -5.74
CA ALA A 212 -18.75 35.14 -6.96
C ALA A 212 -19.60 33.93 -7.40
N LEU A 213 -20.60 34.17 -8.20
CA LEU A 213 -21.44 33.11 -8.77
C LEU A 213 -20.62 32.15 -9.61
N GLY A 214 -20.68 30.85 -9.30
CA GLY A 214 -19.87 29.82 -9.95
C GLY A 214 -18.48 29.64 -9.35
N GLU A 215 -18.08 30.43 -8.35
CA GLU A 215 -16.87 30.19 -7.56
C GLU A 215 -17.12 29.20 -6.43
N THR A 216 -16.09 28.39 -6.16
CA THR A 216 -16.07 27.44 -5.05
C THR A 216 -14.70 27.48 -4.38
N ASN A 217 -14.70 27.66 -3.08
CA ASN A 217 -13.51 27.57 -2.27
C ASN A 217 -13.27 26.10 -1.86
N ILE A 218 -12.00 25.72 -1.69
CA ILE A 218 -11.61 24.41 -1.20
C ILE A 218 -10.97 24.58 0.17
N THR A 219 -11.58 23.93 1.18
CA THR A 219 -11.03 23.84 2.52
C THR A 219 -10.51 22.42 2.77
N LEU A 220 -9.20 22.30 3.04
CA LEU A 220 -8.54 21.06 3.42
C LEU A 220 -8.57 20.95 4.96
N VAL A 221 -9.36 20.01 5.47
CA VAL A 221 -9.45 19.76 6.91
C VAL A 221 -8.53 18.60 7.28
N THR A 222 -7.50 18.88 8.07
CA THR A 222 -6.48 17.92 8.46
C THR A 222 -6.64 17.51 9.90
N LYS A 223 -6.70 16.21 10.15
CA LYS A 223 -6.53 15.59 11.46
C LYS A 223 -5.14 14.97 11.50
N ASP A 224 -4.30 15.42 12.40
CA ASP A 224 -2.96 14.90 12.59
C ASP A 224 -2.71 14.44 14.01
N ARG A 225 -1.66 13.68 14.21
CA ARG A 225 -1.17 13.22 15.51
C ARG A 225 0.32 13.52 15.61
N VAL A 226 0.86 13.39 16.84
CA VAL A 226 2.31 13.49 17.05
C VAL A 226 3.03 12.61 16.04
N PRO A 227 3.91 13.17 15.17
CA PRO A 227 4.54 12.40 14.10
C PRO A 227 5.72 11.54 14.62
N ILE A 228 5.52 10.91 15.77
CA ILE A 228 6.47 10.01 16.44
C ILE A 228 5.69 8.80 16.91
N ARG A 229 6.14 7.61 16.54
CA ARG A 229 5.62 6.34 17.04
C ARG A 229 6.78 5.52 17.56
N VAL A 230 6.71 5.08 18.81
CA VAL A 230 7.66 4.15 19.43
C VAL A 230 6.95 2.82 19.62
N TYR A 231 7.63 1.73 19.30
CA TYR A 231 7.06 0.40 19.46
C TYR A 231 8.12 -0.60 19.93
N GLY A 232 7.64 -1.66 20.58
CA GLY A 232 8.45 -2.77 20.99
C GLY A 232 7.68 -4.08 20.90
N GLY A 233 8.36 -5.20 20.87
CA GLY A 233 7.68 -6.47 20.76
C GLY A 233 8.58 -7.67 20.96
N PHE A 234 7.94 -8.81 20.84
CA PHE A 234 8.53 -10.14 20.97
C PHE A 234 7.95 -11.06 19.91
N GLU A 235 8.81 -11.93 19.36
CA GLU A 235 8.43 -13.00 18.43
C GLU A 235 9.29 -14.23 18.65
N ASN A 236 8.78 -15.40 18.29
CA ASN A 236 9.56 -16.63 18.28
C ASN A 236 10.02 -17.05 16.87
N THR A 237 10.39 -16.06 16.04
CA THR A 237 10.77 -16.22 14.63
C THR A 237 12.27 -16.49 14.43
N GLY A 238 13.00 -16.90 15.44
CA GLY A 238 14.37 -17.37 15.29
C GLY A 238 14.44 -18.85 14.96
N ASN A 239 15.67 -19.32 14.76
CA ASN A 239 15.98 -20.73 14.50
C ASN A 239 16.87 -21.34 15.59
N PRO A 240 17.09 -22.67 15.62
CA PRO A 240 17.90 -23.33 16.65
C PRO A 240 19.33 -22.80 16.74
N LEU A 241 19.95 -22.36 15.64
CA LEU A 241 21.33 -21.87 15.61
C LEU A 241 21.51 -20.50 16.26
N THR A 242 20.49 -19.65 16.16
CA THR A 242 20.52 -18.28 16.69
C THR A 242 19.50 -18.06 17.80
N LYS A 243 18.97 -19.16 18.38
CA LYS A 243 17.85 -19.21 19.32
C LYS A 243 16.54 -18.67 18.72
N THR A 244 15.41 -19.10 19.27
CA THR A 244 14.08 -18.77 18.73
C THR A 244 13.54 -17.40 19.13
N PRO A 245 13.81 -16.86 20.36
CA PRO A 245 13.24 -15.56 20.75
C PRO A 245 13.84 -14.40 19.95
N ARG A 246 12.99 -13.46 19.56
CA ARG A 246 13.36 -12.17 18.97
C ARG A 246 12.67 -11.05 19.73
N PHE A 247 13.44 -10.10 20.22
CA PHE A 247 12.94 -8.86 20.80
C PHE A 247 13.18 -7.75 19.79
N LEU A 248 12.20 -6.91 19.63
CA LEU A 248 12.25 -5.80 18.69
C LEU A 248 11.90 -4.48 19.40
N GLY A 249 12.53 -3.40 18.99
CA GLY A 249 12.23 -2.05 19.43
C GLY A 249 12.49 -1.07 18.31
N GLY A 250 11.55 -0.18 18.06
CA GLY A 250 11.66 0.73 16.93
C GLY A 250 11.00 2.08 17.15
N ILE A 251 11.31 2.99 16.24
CA ILE A 251 10.76 4.33 16.19
C ILE A 251 10.44 4.72 14.74
N ASN A 252 9.27 5.33 14.54
CA ASN A 252 8.89 5.94 13.28
C ASN A 252 8.71 7.45 13.50
N LEU A 253 9.32 8.26 12.64
CA LEU A 253 9.23 9.71 12.63
C LEU A 253 8.61 10.14 11.29
N GLY A 254 7.50 10.87 11.32
CA GLY A 254 6.72 11.22 10.12
C GLY A 254 6.92 12.65 9.61
N ASN A 255 7.66 13.50 10.32
CA ASN A 255 7.88 14.90 9.93
C ASN A 255 9.28 15.37 10.31
N VAL A 256 10.30 14.65 9.83
CA VAL A 256 11.71 14.98 10.14
C VAL A 256 12.05 16.35 9.55
N PHE A 257 12.65 17.21 10.36
CA PHE A 257 13.00 18.60 10.03
C PHE A 257 11.82 19.48 9.58
N GLY A 258 10.55 19.08 9.84
CA GLY A 258 9.38 19.81 9.35
C GLY A 258 9.22 19.78 7.82
N GLN A 259 9.88 18.82 7.14
CA GLN A 259 9.88 18.65 5.68
C GLN A 259 9.03 17.46 5.22
N GLU A 260 8.28 16.85 6.15
CA GLU A 260 7.47 15.65 5.91
C GLU A 260 8.29 14.41 5.51
N HIS A 261 9.63 14.45 5.71
CA HIS A 261 10.47 13.29 5.55
C HIS A 261 10.11 12.24 6.60
N GLN A 262 10.23 10.98 6.24
CA GLN A 262 9.92 9.86 7.11
C GLN A 262 11.20 9.09 7.44
N LEU A 263 11.44 8.86 8.73
CA LEU A 263 12.54 8.05 9.23
C LEU A 263 11.96 6.88 10.01
N ASN A 264 12.37 5.65 9.67
CA ASN A 264 12.06 4.46 10.42
C ASN A 264 13.36 3.83 10.89
N TYR A 265 13.40 3.42 12.15
CA TYR A 265 14.51 2.66 12.71
C TYR A 265 13.97 1.50 13.54
N LEU A 266 14.57 0.34 13.39
CA LEU A 266 14.24 -0.88 14.10
C LEU A 266 15.52 -1.59 14.58
N PHE A 267 15.54 -1.94 15.83
CA PHE A 267 16.53 -2.83 16.44
C PHE A 267 15.87 -4.17 16.75
N ILE A 268 16.52 -5.27 16.36
CA ILE A 268 16.05 -6.62 16.66
C ILE A 268 17.23 -7.38 17.29
N SER A 269 16.94 -8.13 18.34
CA SER A 269 17.95 -8.99 18.95
C SER A 269 17.33 -10.26 19.54
N GLU A 270 18.13 -11.27 19.78
CA GLU A 270 17.75 -12.37 20.64
C GLU A 270 18.01 -11.99 22.13
N THR A 271 17.71 -12.88 23.07
CA THR A 271 17.89 -12.61 24.53
C THR A 271 19.32 -12.23 24.93
N GLN A 272 20.29 -12.67 24.14
CA GLN A 272 21.70 -12.33 24.34
C GLN A 272 22.24 -11.65 23.08
N PRO A 273 22.26 -10.31 22.99
CA PRO A 273 22.68 -9.59 21.78
C PRO A 273 24.08 -9.95 21.26
N LYS A 274 24.86 -10.71 22.04
CA LYS A 274 26.16 -11.23 21.61
C LYS A 274 26.06 -12.34 20.56
N ILE A 275 24.92 -13.06 20.50
CA ILE A 275 24.71 -14.16 19.56
C ILE A 275 24.15 -13.64 18.24
N TRP A 276 23.11 -12.82 18.31
CA TRP A 276 22.47 -12.25 17.12
C TRP A 276 21.81 -10.92 17.43
N TYR A 277 22.06 -9.93 16.58
CA TYR A 277 21.31 -8.68 16.56
C TYR A 277 21.33 -8.04 15.18
N ALA A 278 20.37 -7.16 14.95
CA ALA A 278 20.22 -6.42 13.70
C ALA A 278 19.73 -4.99 13.93
N HIS A 279 20.24 -4.07 13.12
CA HIS A 279 19.77 -2.70 12.98
C HIS A 279 19.20 -2.49 11.59
N VAL A 280 18.03 -1.86 11.50
CA VAL A 280 17.37 -1.52 10.24
C VAL A 280 17.03 -0.05 10.26
N GLY A 281 17.24 0.61 9.15
CA GLY A 281 16.82 2.00 8.98
C GLY A 281 16.31 2.27 7.58
N SER A 282 15.31 3.14 7.48
CA SER A 282 14.89 3.70 6.20
C SER A 282 14.59 5.18 6.33
N TYR A 283 14.87 5.92 5.28
CA TYR A 283 14.63 7.35 5.18
C TYR A 283 13.97 7.67 3.85
N ALA A 284 12.76 8.21 3.87
CA ALA A 284 12.00 8.56 2.68
C ALA A 284 11.84 10.07 2.57
N ILE A 285 12.11 10.58 1.39
CA ILE A 285 12.10 12.01 1.03
C ILE A 285 11.04 12.20 -0.05
N PRO A 286 9.87 12.78 0.26
CA PRO A 286 8.92 13.22 -0.75
C PRO A 286 9.51 14.42 -1.48
N LEU A 287 9.65 14.33 -2.80
CA LEU A 287 10.24 15.36 -3.64
C LEU A 287 9.18 16.38 -4.11
N PRO A 288 9.55 17.62 -4.40
CA PRO A 288 8.60 18.67 -4.80
C PRO A 288 7.79 18.33 -6.07
N TRP A 289 8.34 17.52 -6.97
CA TRP A 289 7.70 17.05 -8.20
C TRP A 289 6.92 15.74 -8.04
N ARG A 290 6.70 15.32 -6.76
CA ARG A 290 5.87 14.18 -6.34
C ARG A 290 6.47 12.79 -6.53
N ASP A 291 7.74 12.70 -6.76
CA ASP A 291 8.46 11.45 -6.66
C ASP A 291 8.97 11.24 -5.24
N ILE A 292 9.36 10.01 -4.92
CA ILE A 292 9.88 9.68 -3.61
C ILE A 292 11.28 9.11 -3.77
N PHE A 293 12.24 9.68 -3.06
CA PHE A 293 13.55 9.08 -2.91
C PHE A 293 13.65 8.40 -1.55
N LYS A 294 13.92 7.09 -1.55
CA LYS A 294 14.02 6.27 -0.33
C LYS A 294 15.42 5.67 -0.23
N VAL A 295 16.05 5.84 0.91
CA VAL A 295 17.29 5.13 1.27
C VAL A 295 16.94 4.18 2.41
N TYR A 296 17.35 2.93 2.29
CA TYR A 296 17.20 1.96 3.38
C TYR A 296 18.47 1.16 3.53
N GLY A 297 18.70 0.68 4.74
CA GLY A 297 19.89 -0.08 5.04
C GLY A 297 19.76 -0.90 6.30
N SER A 298 20.70 -1.81 6.46
CA SER A 298 20.77 -2.67 7.62
C SER A 298 22.17 -3.08 7.99
N TYR A 299 22.34 -3.45 9.25
CA TYR A 299 23.53 -4.10 9.78
C TYR A 299 23.12 -5.29 10.63
N THR A 300 23.75 -6.44 10.40
CA THR A 300 23.48 -7.68 11.14
C THR A 300 24.77 -8.26 11.68
N HIS A 301 24.73 -8.76 12.89
CA HIS A 301 25.81 -9.50 13.54
C HIS A 301 25.30 -10.84 14.06
N THR A 302 26.05 -11.92 13.80
CA THR A 302 25.74 -13.25 14.35
C THR A 302 26.97 -13.98 14.83
N ARG A 303 26.82 -14.71 15.93
CA ARG A 303 27.80 -15.66 16.50
C ARG A 303 27.04 -16.89 16.94
N PRO A 304 26.76 -17.84 16.05
CA PRO A 304 26.02 -19.04 16.41
C PRO A 304 26.74 -19.81 17.54
N SER A 305 25.98 -20.41 18.43
CA SER A 305 26.53 -21.32 19.42
C SER A 305 27.04 -22.58 18.74
N SER A 306 28.28 -22.93 19.00
CA SER A 306 28.93 -24.15 18.49
C SER A 306 29.51 -24.98 19.63
N ASP A 307 29.23 -26.27 19.64
CA ASP A 307 29.62 -27.19 20.70
C ASP A 307 31.03 -27.76 20.57
N ALA A 308 31.78 -27.43 19.54
CA ALA A 308 33.01 -28.17 19.21
C ALA A 308 34.29 -27.32 19.12
N GLY A 309 34.42 -26.24 19.88
CA GLY A 309 35.60 -25.36 19.79
C GLY A 309 35.77 -24.62 18.47
N VAL A 310 34.72 -24.60 17.65
CA VAL A 310 34.61 -23.87 16.40
C VAL A 310 34.03 -22.49 16.69
N ASN A 311 34.77 -21.42 16.40
CA ASN A 311 34.25 -20.07 16.49
C ASN A 311 33.75 -19.64 15.12
N MET A 312 32.46 -19.37 15.06
CA MET A 312 31.81 -18.84 13.86
C MET A 312 31.31 -17.41 14.14
N SER A 313 31.55 -16.51 13.25
CA SER A 313 30.92 -15.19 13.30
C SER A 313 30.66 -14.69 11.91
N GLY A 314 29.66 -13.86 11.78
CA GLY A 314 29.34 -13.24 10.54
C GLY A 314 28.82 -11.83 10.76
N LYS A 315 29.14 -10.93 9.84
CA LYS A 315 28.64 -9.54 9.78
C LYS A 315 28.15 -9.27 8.37
N GLY A 316 26.98 -8.67 8.29
CA GLY A 316 26.44 -8.22 7.02
C GLY A 316 25.93 -6.80 7.16
N TRP A 317 26.06 -6.02 6.10
CA TRP A 317 25.40 -4.73 5.99
C TRP A 317 24.94 -4.49 4.56
N GLN A 318 23.92 -3.69 4.43
CA GLN A 318 23.41 -3.28 3.13
C GLN A 318 23.00 -1.81 3.15
N ILE A 319 23.09 -1.19 1.99
CA ILE A 319 22.53 0.12 1.71
C ILE A 319 21.87 0.09 0.34
N CYS A 320 20.68 0.63 0.25
CA CYS A 320 19.86 0.60 -0.95
C CYS A 320 19.28 2.00 -1.17
N GLY A 321 19.33 2.48 -2.40
CA GLY A 321 18.65 3.69 -2.84
C GLY A 321 17.56 3.34 -3.85
N ARG A 322 16.35 3.88 -3.66
CA ARG A 322 15.20 3.68 -4.55
C ARG A 322 14.62 5.05 -4.92
N TYR A 323 14.35 5.24 -6.20
CA TYR A 323 13.61 6.37 -6.73
C TYR A 323 12.28 5.88 -7.28
N SER A 324 11.19 6.34 -6.67
CA SER A 324 9.82 5.91 -6.99
C SER A 324 9.06 7.05 -7.64
N ILE A 325 8.35 6.72 -8.71
CA ILE A 325 7.47 7.60 -9.47
C ILE A 325 6.04 7.11 -9.26
N PRO A 326 5.25 7.76 -8.38
CA PRO A 326 3.84 7.43 -8.20
C PRO A 326 3.04 7.68 -9.47
N LEU A 327 2.22 6.71 -9.86
CA LEU A 327 1.38 6.75 -11.03
C LEU A 327 -0.07 6.53 -10.58
N THR A 328 -0.93 7.54 -10.75
CA THR A 328 -2.36 7.38 -10.47
C THR A 328 -3.09 7.15 -11.79
N ILE A 329 -3.49 5.91 -12.04
CA ILE A 329 -4.21 5.51 -13.24
C ILE A 329 -5.63 5.10 -12.84
N SER A 330 -6.59 6.01 -12.98
CA SER A 330 -8.00 5.77 -12.63
C SER A 330 -8.17 5.41 -11.14
N SER A 331 -8.57 4.18 -10.83
CA SER A 331 -8.74 3.64 -9.47
C SER A 331 -7.51 2.92 -8.92
N TRP A 332 -6.38 2.95 -9.63
CA TRP A 332 -5.15 2.26 -9.25
C TRP A 332 -4.14 3.25 -8.67
N ASP A 333 -3.76 3.02 -7.43
CA ASP A 333 -2.59 3.64 -6.84
C ASP A 333 -1.39 2.77 -7.18
N SER A 334 -0.49 3.26 -8.03
CA SER A 334 0.65 2.48 -8.47
C SER A 334 1.94 3.31 -8.46
N GLU A 335 3.07 2.63 -8.44
CA GLU A 335 4.38 3.25 -8.58
C GLU A 335 5.29 2.42 -9.48
N PHE A 336 6.08 3.11 -10.26
CA PHE A 336 7.26 2.55 -10.92
C PHE A 336 8.49 2.99 -10.14
N PHE A 337 9.44 2.08 -9.94
CA PHE A 337 10.68 2.45 -9.28
C PHE A 337 11.92 1.88 -9.95
N VAL A 338 13.02 2.60 -9.75
CA VAL A 338 14.37 2.16 -10.05
C VAL A 338 15.21 2.26 -8.78
N GLY A 339 16.02 1.25 -8.52
CA GLY A 339 16.85 1.19 -7.33
C GLY A 339 18.23 0.60 -7.60
N TYR A 340 19.11 0.85 -6.66
CA TYR A 340 20.42 0.22 -6.58
C TYR A 340 20.62 -0.32 -5.17
N GLU A 341 21.06 -1.57 -5.07
CA GLU A 341 21.33 -2.27 -3.83
C GLU A 341 22.78 -2.69 -3.75
N PHE A 342 23.41 -2.35 -2.65
CA PHE A 342 24.74 -2.83 -2.28
C PHE A 342 24.65 -3.59 -0.96
N LYS A 343 25.14 -4.83 -0.96
CA LYS A 343 25.19 -5.68 0.24
C LYS A 343 26.62 -6.21 0.38
N ARG A 344 27.15 -6.20 1.59
CA ARG A 344 28.43 -6.84 1.92
C ARG A 344 28.27 -7.79 3.07
N THR A 345 28.75 -9.01 2.90
CA THR A 345 28.83 -10.02 3.93
C THR A 345 30.28 -10.39 4.22
N ASN A 346 30.55 -10.66 5.48
CA ASN A 346 31.81 -11.24 5.94
C ASN A 346 31.50 -12.45 6.78
N ASN A 347 31.90 -13.62 6.31
CA ASN A 347 31.82 -14.88 7.04
C ASN A 347 33.21 -15.24 7.57
N PHE A 348 33.32 -15.39 8.88
CA PHE A 348 34.54 -15.78 9.56
C PHE A 348 34.36 -17.13 10.25
N LEU A 349 35.28 -18.02 10.01
CA LEU A 349 35.33 -19.33 10.64
C LEU A 349 36.75 -19.61 11.17
N SER A 350 36.88 -19.95 12.43
CA SER A 350 38.15 -20.42 13.01
C SER A 350 37.96 -21.72 13.79
N PHE A 351 38.98 -22.54 13.79
CA PHE A 351 39.09 -23.73 14.61
C PHE A 351 40.26 -23.51 15.56
N GLY A 352 39.97 -23.34 16.84
CA GLY A 352 40.95 -22.88 17.83
C GLY A 352 41.55 -21.51 17.43
N VAL A 353 42.87 -21.43 17.28
CA VAL A 353 43.59 -20.22 16.88
C VAL A 353 43.79 -20.10 15.37
N GLN A 354 43.40 -21.11 14.59
CA GLN A 354 43.61 -21.16 13.14
C GLN A 354 42.38 -20.63 12.40
N SER A 355 42.53 -19.54 11.65
CA SER A 355 41.50 -19.01 10.74
C SER A 355 41.38 -19.95 9.53
N VAL A 356 40.20 -20.50 9.32
CA VAL A 356 39.91 -21.41 8.22
C VAL A 356 39.28 -20.66 7.04
N PHE A 357 38.51 -19.60 7.34
CA PHE A 357 37.74 -18.84 6.36
C PHE A 357 37.51 -17.40 6.83
N ASN A 358 37.80 -16.43 5.97
CA ASN A 358 37.52 -15.02 6.22
C ASN A 358 37.37 -14.28 4.87
N ASN A 359 36.19 -14.38 4.27
CA ASN A 359 35.93 -13.82 2.95
C ASN A 359 34.88 -12.71 3.01
N PHE A 360 35.14 -11.66 2.23
CA PHE A 360 34.15 -10.65 1.90
C PHE A 360 33.47 -10.96 0.57
N ILE A 361 32.18 -10.76 0.52
CA ILE A 361 31.41 -10.88 -0.72
C ILE A 361 30.51 -9.64 -0.84
N ASP A 362 30.56 -9.03 -2.01
CA ASP A 362 29.73 -7.90 -2.37
C ASP A 362 28.67 -8.33 -3.37
N ILE A 363 27.44 -7.99 -3.08
CA ILE A 363 26.33 -8.02 -4.02
C ILE A 363 26.05 -6.58 -4.42
N SER A 364 26.12 -6.34 -5.72
CA SER A 364 25.84 -5.06 -6.35
C SER A 364 24.81 -5.29 -7.44
N GLN A 365 23.60 -4.79 -7.27
CA GLN A 365 22.50 -5.05 -8.19
C GLN A 365 21.59 -3.85 -8.37
N PHE A 366 21.01 -3.75 -9.56
CA PHE A 366 19.94 -2.82 -9.88
C PHE A 366 18.60 -3.51 -9.64
N ALA A 367 17.60 -2.74 -9.17
CA ALA A 367 16.24 -3.17 -9.01
C ALA A 367 15.33 -2.29 -9.87
N LEU A 368 14.46 -2.91 -10.65
CA LEU A 368 13.41 -2.26 -11.43
C LEU A 368 12.09 -2.88 -11.01
N GLY A 369 11.09 -2.08 -10.67
CA GLY A 369 9.83 -2.62 -10.22
C GLY A 369 8.64 -1.74 -10.52
N TYR A 370 7.50 -2.40 -10.56
CA TYR A 370 6.19 -1.80 -10.64
C TYR A 370 5.32 -2.41 -9.55
N GLU A 371 4.73 -1.57 -8.72
CA GLU A 371 3.86 -1.96 -7.62
C GLU A 371 2.53 -1.23 -7.77
N GLY A 372 1.42 -1.87 -7.41
CA GLY A 372 0.10 -1.28 -7.53
C GLY A 372 -0.85 -1.80 -6.46
N LYS A 373 -1.82 -0.96 -6.11
CA LYS A 373 -2.90 -1.27 -5.18
C LYS A 373 -4.23 -0.84 -5.78
N LEU A 374 -5.16 -1.77 -5.81
CA LEU A 374 -6.54 -1.55 -6.22
C LEU A 374 -7.44 -1.72 -5.00
N ASN A 375 -8.22 -0.70 -4.70
CA ASN A 375 -9.26 -0.76 -3.68
C ASN A 375 -10.62 -0.76 -4.37
N ASP A 376 -11.38 -1.83 -4.18
CA ASP A 376 -12.77 -1.94 -4.61
C ASP A 376 -13.68 -1.98 -3.37
N GLN A 377 -15.00 -2.01 -3.55
CA GLN A 377 -15.97 -1.98 -2.45
C GLN A 377 -15.83 -3.16 -1.47
N ARG A 378 -15.34 -4.31 -1.94
CA ARG A 378 -15.23 -5.54 -1.14
C ARG A 378 -13.85 -6.18 -1.20
N SER A 379 -12.93 -5.61 -1.95
CA SER A 379 -11.59 -6.19 -2.09
C SER A 379 -10.52 -5.13 -2.08
N THR A 380 -9.36 -5.53 -1.56
CA THR A 380 -8.12 -4.78 -1.70
C THR A 380 -7.09 -5.72 -2.28
N THR A 381 -6.64 -5.43 -3.50
CA THR A 381 -5.62 -6.18 -4.20
C THR A 381 -4.35 -5.36 -4.29
N SER A 382 -3.24 -5.87 -3.79
CA SER A 382 -1.92 -5.31 -4.03
C SER A 382 -1.10 -6.29 -4.86
N PHE A 383 -0.34 -5.79 -5.82
CA PHE A 383 0.55 -6.62 -6.62
C PHE A 383 1.84 -5.88 -6.93
N GLY A 384 2.89 -6.64 -7.19
CA GLY A 384 4.15 -6.06 -7.62
C GLY A 384 4.98 -7.04 -8.43
N ILE A 385 5.76 -6.47 -9.33
CA ILE A 385 6.76 -7.18 -10.16
C ILE A 385 8.07 -6.45 -9.97
N ILE A 386 9.11 -7.17 -9.54
CA ILE A 386 10.44 -6.61 -9.32
C ILE A 386 11.45 -7.48 -10.04
N VAL A 387 12.33 -6.86 -10.82
CA VAL A 387 13.44 -7.52 -11.48
C VAL A 387 14.75 -6.99 -10.90
N TYR A 388 15.60 -7.90 -10.49
CA TYR A 388 16.95 -7.62 -10.01
C TYR A 388 17.98 -8.04 -11.04
N LEU A 389 18.97 -7.18 -11.27
CA LEU A 389 20.04 -7.39 -12.25
C LEU A 389 21.40 -7.04 -11.63
N SER A 390 22.28 -8.02 -11.53
CA SER A 390 23.68 -7.83 -11.19
C SER A 390 24.56 -8.01 -12.43
N PRO A 391 25.26 -6.97 -12.90
CA PRO A 391 26.19 -7.09 -14.01
C PRO A 391 27.45 -7.92 -13.67
N GLY A 392 27.77 -8.01 -12.37
CA GLY A 392 29.02 -8.57 -11.88
C GLY A 392 30.22 -7.64 -12.05
N ASN A 393 31.30 -7.94 -11.36
CA ASN A 393 32.58 -7.21 -11.41
C ASN A 393 32.53 -5.71 -11.06
N MET A 394 31.49 -5.27 -10.32
CA MET A 394 31.32 -3.88 -9.95
C MET A 394 32.25 -3.44 -8.79
N THR A 395 32.71 -4.40 -7.97
CA THR A 395 33.67 -4.16 -6.88
C THR A 395 34.74 -5.27 -6.84
N ALA A 396 35.75 -5.09 -6.00
CA ALA A 396 36.80 -6.08 -5.81
C ALA A 396 36.27 -7.44 -5.32
N PHE A 397 35.17 -7.44 -4.56
CA PHE A 397 34.54 -8.65 -3.99
C PHE A 397 33.23 -9.05 -4.70
N ASN A 398 32.83 -8.33 -5.77
CA ASN A 398 31.71 -8.69 -6.63
C ASN A 398 32.21 -9.45 -7.87
N LYS A 399 32.96 -10.51 -7.67
CA LYS A 399 33.53 -11.35 -8.73
C LYS A 399 33.00 -12.77 -8.61
N THR A 400 32.85 -13.45 -9.74
CA THR A 400 32.41 -14.86 -9.77
C THR A 400 33.30 -15.76 -8.89
N SER A 401 34.62 -15.53 -8.84
CA SER A 401 35.51 -16.27 -7.95
C SER A 401 35.15 -16.10 -6.47
N CYS A 402 34.74 -14.88 -6.03
CA CYS A 402 34.29 -14.65 -4.67
C CYS A 402 32.94 -15.34 -4.39
N PHE A 403 32.03 -15.32 -5.35
CA PHE A 403 30.72 -15.97 -5.23
C PHE A 403 30.88 -17.50 -5.12
N GLN A 404 31.79 -18.09 -5.90
CA GLN A 404 32.06 -19.52 -5.86
C GLN A 404 32.72 -19.99 -4.55
N THR A 405 33.36 -19.12 -3.78
CA THR A 405 33.85 -19.49 -2.45
C THR A 405 32.72 -19.71 -1.45
N GLU A 406 31.61 -19.01 -1.62
CA GLU A 406 30.40 -19.16 -0.78
C GLU A 406 29.51 -20.28 -1.32
N ARG A 407 29.29 -20.30 -2.63
CA ARG A 407 28.41 -21.26 -3.27
C ARG A 407 28.99 -21.73 -4.62
N ALA A 408 29.26 -23.02 -4.72
CA ALA A 408 29.78 -23.62 -5.96
C ALA A 408 28.79 -23.40 -7.11
N GLY A 409 29.30 -22.89 -8.25
CA GLY A 409 28.49 -22.60 -9.43
C GLY A 409 27.81 -21.23 -9.46
N ALA A 410 27.81 -20.48 -8.36
CA ALA A 410 27.26 -19.12 -8.35
C ALA A 410 28.11 -18.16 -9.19
N LYS A 411 27.43 -17.26 -9.90
CA LYS A 411 28.05 -16.22 -10.74
C LYS A 411 27.71 -14.85 -10.20
N SER A 412 28.65 -13.90 -10.30
CA SER A 412 28.39 -12.50 -9.91
C SER A 412 27.50 -11.74 -10.90
N SER A 413 27.40 -12.23 -12.14
CA SER A 413 26.44 -11.73 -13.12
C SER A 413 25.21 -12.64 -13.12
N TYR A 414 24.05 -12.09 -12.73
CA TYR A 414 22.79 -12.82 -12.63
C TYR A 414 21.61 -11.87 -12.75
N TYR A 415 20.45 -12.44 -12.97
CA TYR A 415 19.17 -11.74 -12.83
C TYR A 415 18.12 -12.67 -12.23
N TYR A 416 17.17 -12.10 -11.53
CA TYR A 416 15.99 -12.82 -11.06
C TYR A 416 14.81 -11.86 -10.93
N GLY A 417 13.61 -12.41 -10.98
CA GLY A 417 12.37 -11.68 -10.85
C GLY A 417 11.54 -12.19 -9.67
N LYS A 418 10.84 -11.25 -9.02
CA LYS A 418 9.84 -11.54 -7.98
C LYS A 418 8.50 -10.97 -8.40
N ILE A 419 7.45 -11.74 -8.18
CA ILE A 419 6.06 -11.30 -8.31
C ILE A 419 5.40 -11.52 -6.96
N HIS A 420 4.69 -10.53 -6.46
CA HIS A 420 3.84 -10.71 -5.28
C HIS A 420 2.42 -10.26 -5.58
N VAL A 421 1.47 -10.92 -4.94
CA VAL A 421 0.04 -10.58 -4.99
C VAL A 421 -0.52 -10.78 -3.59
N ASP A 422 -1.11 -9.73 -3.04
CA ASP A 422 -1.83 -9.77 -1.77
C ASP A 422 -3.29 -9.42 -2.06
N GLU A 423 -4.21 -10.23 -1.57
CA GLU A 423 -5.65 -10.04 -1.73
C GLU A 423 -6.33 -10.08 -0.36
N ILE A 424 -7.18 -9.11 -0.10
CA ILE A 424 -8.11 -9.11 1.03
C ILE A 424 -9.51 -9.00 0.43
N LEU A 425 -10.32 -10.06 0.56
CA LEU A 425 -11.68 -10.10 0.05
C LEU A 425 -12.67 -10.20 1.22
N GLU A 426 -13.57 -9.22 1.30
CA GLU A 426 -14.67 -9.26 2.25
C GLU A 426 -15.76 -10.20 1.77
N LEU A 427 -16.06 -11.19 2.59
CA LEU A 427 -17.08 -12.21 2.36
C LEU A 427 -18.38 -11.87 3.11
N PRO A 428 -19.51 -12.47 2.73
CA PRO A 428 -20.76 -12.32 3.49
C PRO A 428 -20.59 -12.66 4.98
N HIS A 429 -21.44 -12.07 5.83
CA HIS A 429 -21.44 -12.27 7.28
C HIS A 429 -20.16 -11.83 8.00
N ARG A 430 -19.43 -10.85 7.43
CA ARG A 430 -18.18 -10.29 7.98
C ARG A 430 -17.02 -11.29 8.08
N PHE A 431 -17.04 -12.35 7.30
CA PHE A 431 -15.83 -13.13 7.05
C PHE A 431 -14.92 -12.38 6.10
N SER A 432 -13.62 -12.66 6.14
CA SER A 432 -12.71 -12.21 5.10
C SER A 432 -11.74 -13.32 4.70
N TRP A 433 -11.44 -13.36 3.41
CA TRP A 433 -10.40 -14.22 2.88
C TRP A 433 -9.18 -13.37 2.57
N VAL A 434 -8.03 -13.79 3.08
CA VAL A 434 -6.75 -13.12 2.85
C VAL A 434 -5.81 -14.09 2.17
N MET A 435 -5.29 -13.71 1.02
CA MET A 435 -4.30 -14.46 0.26
C MET A 435 -3.02 -13.63 0.13
N ASN A 436 -1.89 -14.28 0.30
CA ASN A 436 -0.58 -13.73 -0.03
C ASN A 436 0.15 -14.73 -0.93
N GLY A 437 0.50 -14.30 -2.13
CA GLY A 437 1.24 -15.07 -3.12
C GLY A 437 2.59 -14.42 -3.42
N VAL A 438 3.67 -15.19 -3.43
CA VAL A 438 4.99 -14.74 -3.87
C VAL A 438 5.59 -15.78 -4.80
N PHE A 439 6.09 -15.33 -5.93
CA PHE A 439 6.80 -16.15 -6.90
C PHE A 439 8.16 -15.53 -7.20
N GLN A 440 9.21 -16.35 -7.19
CA GLN A 440 10.56 -15.96 -7.61
C GLN A 440 11.08 -16.89 -8.68
N LEU A 441 11.68 -16.31 -9.71
CA LEU A 441 12.36 -17.05 -10.78
C LEU A 441 13.75 -16.46 -11.03
N ALA A 442 14.78 -17.29 -10.97
CA ALA A 442 16.16 -16.91 -11.18
C ALA A 442 16.77 -17.60 -12.41
N ASN A 443 17.78 -16.98 -13.00
CA ASN A 443 18.49 -17.50 -14.16
C ASN A 443 19.66 -18.46 -13.83
N GLY A 444 19.81 -18.84 -12.55
CA GLY A 444 20.87 -19.72 -12.07
C GLY A 444 21.10 -19.58 -10.58
N LYS A 445 22.19 -20.16 -10.09
CA LYS A 445 22.52 -20.20 -8.67
C LYS A 445 22.73 -18.80 -8.08
N LEU A 446 21.91 -18.46 -7.11
CA LEU A 446 21.99 -17.21 -6.33
C LEU A 446 22.81 -17.42 -5.06
N LEU A 447 23.31 -16.33 -4.49
CA LEU A 447 23.83 -16.36 -3.12
C LEU A 447 22.69 -16.43 -2.12
N PRO A 448 22.91 -16.98 -0.91
CA PRO A 448 21.87 -17.19 0.09
C PRO A 448 21.03 -15.95 0.45
N SER A 449 21.59 -14.76 0.32
CA SER A 449 20.85 -13.51 0.56
C SER A 449 19.82 -13.16 -0.51
N GLU A 450 19.92 -13.77 -1.70
CA GLU A 450 19.02 -13.52 -2.82
C GLU A 450 18.11 -14.73 -3.11
N GLU A 451 18.32 -15.84 -2.42
CA GLU A 451 17.50 -17.04 -2.56
C GLU A 451 16.11 -16.88 -1.98
N PHE A 452 15.20 -17.76 -2.37
CA PHE A 452 13.81 -17.81 -1.95
C PHE A 452 13.65 -18.71 -0.72
N PRO A 453 13.34 -18.16 0.47
CA PRO A 453 13.19 -18.95 1.69
C PRO A 453 11.78 -19.48 1.85
N LEU A 454 11.65 -20.70 2.34
CA LEU A 454 10.40 -21.31 2.77
C LEU A 454 10.55 -21.92 4.17
N GLY A 455 9.49 -21.86 4.96
CA GLY A 455 9.41 -22.28 6.36
C GLY A 455 9.42 -21.10 7.30
N GLY A 456 8.61 -21.19 8.35
CA GLY A 456 8.47 -20.19 9.40
C GLY A 456 7.22 -19.32 9.30
N TYR A 457 7.08 -18.42 10.25
CA TYR A 457 5.87 -17.60 10.40
C TYR A 457 5.52 -16.80 9.14
N TYR A 458 6.52 -16.19 8.51
CA TYR A 458 6.31 -15.29 7.37
C TYR A 458 6.08 -16.01 6.04
N THR A 459 6.39 -17.30 5.98
CA THR A 459 6.20 -18.12 4.78
C THR A 459 5.25 -19.30 5.05
N VAL A 460 5.73 -20.51 5.21
CA VAL A 460 4.90 -21.69 5.50
C VAL A 460 4.94 -21.99 6.99
N ARG A 461 3.87 -21.65 7.72
CA ARG A 461 3.76 -21.88 9.17
C ARG A 461 3.82 -23.38 9.51
N GLY A 462 4.26 -23.73 10.71
CA GLY A 462 4.40 -25.14 11.12
C GLY A 462 5.78 -25.72 10.89
N TYR A 463 6.62 -25.07 10.09
CA TYR A 463 8.03 -25.43 9.85
C TYR A 463 8.97 -24.49 10.60
N GLU A 464 10.26 -24.89 10.72
CA GLU A 464 11.31 -24.01 11.23
C GLU A 464 11.52 -22.83 10.28
N GLU A 465 12.05 -21.71 10.83
CA GLU A 465 12.41 -20.57 9.99
C GLU A 465 13.52 -20.96 9.01
N TYR A 466 13.32 -20.69 7.73
CA TYR A 466 14.26 -21.05 6.64
C TYR A 466 14.49 -22.56 6.52
N GLU A 467 13.43 -23.36 6.64
CA GLU A 467 13.52 -24.84 6.50
C GLU A 467 14.10 -25.26 5.16
N VAL A 468 13.70 -24.58 4.09
CA VAL A 468 14.20 -24.78 2.72
C VAL A 468 14.48 -23.42 2.09
N ILE A 469 15.51 -23.38 1.24
CA ILE A 469 15.88 -22.20 0.45
C ILE A 469 16.25 -22.63 -0.95
N SER A 470 15.98 -21.79 -1.94
CA SER A 470 16.17 -22.11 -3.34
C SER A 470 16.33 -20.86 -4.19
N GLU A 471 16.76 -21.00 -5.43
CA GLU A 471 16.83 -19.91 -6.40
C GLU A 471 15.45 -19.46 -6.86
N SER A 472 14.57 -20.43 -7.06
CA SER A 472 13.22 -20.19 -7.59
C SER A 472 12.18 -20.85 -6.69
N GLY A 473 10.98 -20.30 -6.63
CA GLY A 473 9.95 -20.88 -5.80
C GLY A 473 8.62 -20.13 -5.84
N LEU A 474 7.63 -20.76 -5.23
CA LEU A 474 6.27 -20.25 -5.08
C LEU A 474 5.84 -20.38 -3.62
N LEU A 475 5.27 -19.32 -3.08
CA LEU A 475 4.61 -19.29 -1.79
C LEU A 475 3.14 -18.87 -1.98
N LEU A 476 2.23 -19.60 -1.37
CA LEU A 476 0.81 -19.24 -1.29
C LEU A 476 0.36 -19.40 0.16
N LYS A 477 -0.07 -18.31 0.77
CA LYS A 477 -0.67 -18.29 2.10
C LYS A 477 -2.13 -17.92 1.98
N ASN A 478 -2.99 -18.66 2.63
CA ASN A 478 -4.42 -18.40 2.63
C ASN A 478 -4.93 -18.39 4.07
N GLU A 479 -5.71 -17.37 4.42
CA GLU A 479 -6.37 -17.24 5.71
C GLU A 479 -7.85 -17.00 5.51
N LEU A 480 -8.69 -17.81 6.16
CA LEU A 480 -10.10 -17.51 6.35
C LEU A 480 -10.28 -16.91 7.74
N ARG A 481 -10.59 -15.63 7.80
CA ARG A 481 -10.77 -14.89 9.04
C ARG A 481 -12.26 -14.84 9.40
N PHE A 482 -12.53 -15.17 10.64
CA PHE A 482 -13.88 -15.09 11.22
C PHE A 482 -14.18 -13.65 11.63
N PRO A 483 -15.47 -13.32 11.80
CA PRO A 483 -15.87 -12.04 12.34
C PRO A 483 -15.21 -11.74 13.67
N SER A 484 -14.70 -10.53 13.83
CA SER A 484 -14.07 -10.10 15.09
C SER A 484 -15.08 -10.02 16.23
N ILE A 485 -14.67 -10.47 17.41
CA ILE A 485 -15.44 -10.42 18.65
C ILE A 485 -14.93 -9.24 19.48
N HIS A 486 -15.79 -8.28 19.73
CA HIS A 486 -15.50 -7.16 20.63
C HIS A 486 -15.79 -7.55 22.08
N ILE A 487 -14.74 -7.65 22.94
CA ILE A 487 -14.86 -8.17 24.32
C ILE A 487 -15.31 -7.09 25.29
N SER A 488 -15.07 -5.82 25.00
CA SER A 488 -15.42 -4.70 25.87
C SER A 488 -16.54 -3.86 25.26
N GLY A 489 -17.69 -3.87 25.87
CA GLY A 489 -18.89 -3.08 25.69
C GLY A 489 -18.91 -1.99 24.60
N LYS A 490 -19.32 -0.77 24.97
CA LYS A 490 -19.51 0.35 24.03
C LYS A 490 -18.23 0.88 23.36
N ASP A 491 -17.06 0.65 23.96
CA ASP A 491 -15.82 1.29 23.51
C ASP A 491 -15.07 0.53 22.40
N LYS A 492 -15.50 -0.69 22.06
CA LYS A 492 -14.92 -1.55 20.97
C LYS A 492 -13.38 -1.64 20.98
N LYS A 493 -12.76 -1.47 22.15
CA LYS A 493 -11.30 -1.34 22.29
C LYS A 493 -10.57 -2.68 22.20
N HIS A 494 -11.24 -3.76 22.59
CA HIS A 494 -10.68 -5.11 22.64
C HIS A 494 -11.30 -5.94 21.52
N GLU A 495 -10.50 -6.37 20.59
CA GLU A 495 -10.91 -7.17 19.46
C GLU A 495 -10.18 -8.49 19.45
N LEU A 496 -10.95 -9.57 19.37
CA LEU A 496 -10.46 -10.94 19.26
C LEU A 496 -10.94 -11.52 17.94
N GLN A 497 -10.03 -12.04 17.13
CA GLN A 497 -10.34 -12.65 15.85
C GLN A 497 -9.73 -14.04 15.75
N PHE A 498 -10.56 -15.03 15.45
CA PHE A 498 -10.12 -16.37 15.08
C PHE A 498 -9.93 -16.45 13.57
N LEU A 499 -9.01 -17.30 13.14
CA LEU A 499 -8.83 -17.61 11.73
C LEU A 499 -8.31 -19.05 11.55
N GLY A 500 -8.59 -19.61 10.38
CA GLY A 500 -7.97 -20.84 9.90
C GLY A 500 -7.08 -20.52 8.71
N PHE A 501 -5.97 -21.24 8.58
CA PHE A 501 -5.06 -21.00 7.47
C PHE A 501 -4.61 -22.29 6.77
N VAL A 502 -4.23 -22.13 5.51
CA VAL A 502 -3.53 -23.14 4.70
C VAL A 502 -2.39 -22.45 3.96
N ASP A 503 -1.17 -22.88 4.22
CA ASP A 503 0.02 -22.36 3.58
C ASP A 503 0.65 -23.43 2.69
N PHE A 504 1.14 -23.02 1.52
CA PHE A 504 1.81 -23.87 0.54
C PHE A 504 3.08 -23.19 0.05
N GLY A 505 4.16 -23.94 -0.05
CA GLY A 505 5.44 -23.50 -0.61
C GLY A 505 6.04 -24.55 -1.53
N LEU A 506 6.51 -24.12 -2.70
CA LEU A 506 7.31 -24.93 -3.64
C LEU A 506 8.67 -24.28 -3.80
N SER A 507 9.70 -25.04 -3.50
CA SER A 507 11.11 -24.66 -3.65
C SER A 507 11.69 -25.41 -4.85
N LEU A 508 12.41 -24.70 -5.72
CA LEU A 508 13.05 -25.24 -6.91
C LEU A 508 14.54 -24.88 -6.90
N ILE A 509 15.40 -25.89 -6.80
CA ILE A 509 16.86 -25.75 -6.78
C ILE A 509 17.42 -26.07 -8.15
N ASP A 510 18.21 -25.15 -8.70
CA ASP A 510 18.91 -25.32 -9.96
C ASP A 510 20.22 -26.10 -9.72
N ASP A 511 20.41 -27.21 -10.44
CA ASP A 511 21.58 -28.11 -10.33
C ASP A 511 21.89 -28.51 -8.87
N PRO A 512 20.98 -29.29 -8.22
CA PRO A 512 21.11 -29.68 -6.81
C PRO A 512 22.34 -30.58 -6.58
N HIS A 513 22.93 -30.45 -5.41
CA HIS A 513 23.93 -31.40 -4.94
C HIS A 513 23.29 -32.78 -4.67
N VAL A 514 24.11 -33.85 -4.66
CA VAL A 514 23.67 -35.26 -4.49
C VAL A 514 22.71 -35.48 -3.31
N VAL A 515 22.69 -34.58 -2.33
CA VAL A 515 21.88 -34.66 -1.09
C VAL A 515 20.66 -33.74 -1.16
N GLU A 516 20.51 -32.91 -2.17
CA GLU A 516 19.44 -31.93 -2.33
C GLU A 516 18.39 -32.43 -3.32
N ASN A 517 17.13 -32.14 -3.09
CA ASN A 517 16.06 -32.43 -4.03
C ASN A 517 15.88 -31.25 -4.99
N HIS A 518 15.67 -31.52 -6.26
CA HIS A 518 15.33 -30.52 -7.27
C HIS A 518 14.10 -29.68 -6.91
N ALA A 519 13.12 -30.33 -6.29
CA ALA A 519 11.88 -29.70 -5.86
C ALA A 519 11.53 -30.17 -4.44
N THR A 520 11.14 -29.22 -3.60
CA THR A 520 10.65 -29.51 -2.24
C THR A 520 9.35 -28.77 -2.01
N ILE A 521 8.36 -29.49 -1.49
CA ILE A 521 7.05 -28.94 -1.17
C ILE A 521 6.88 -28.85 0.34
N LEU A 522 6.52 -27.67 0.83
CA LEU A 522 6.06 -27.46 2.19
C LEU A 522 4.57 -27.13 2.15
N ALA A 523 3.79 -27.84 2.95
CA ALA A 523 2.37 -27.56 3.10
C ALA A 523 1.98 -27.65 4.58
N SER A 524 1.16 -26.74 5.04
CA SER A 524 0.69 -26.72 6.42
C SER A 524 -0.71 -26.14 6.52
N ALA A 525 -1.40 -26.50 7.61
CA ALA A 525 -2.68 -25.91 7.96
C ALA A 525 -2.80 -25.77 9.47
N GLY A 526 -3.67 -24.87 9.92
CA GLY A 526 -3.91 -24.71 11.34
C GLY A 526 -4.82 -23.56 11.72
N PRO A 527 -5.17 -23.49 13.01
CA PRO A 527 -5.88 -22.37 13.60
C PRO A 527 -4.92 -21.25 14.01
N ALA A 528 -5.46 -20.03 14.05
CA ALA A 528 -4.74 -18.92 14.62
C ALA A 528 -5.68 -17.92 15.32
N LEU A 529 -5.07 -17.08 16.15
CA LEU A 529 -5.74 -16.09 16.98
C LEU A 529 -5.02 -14.74 16.84
N ARG A 530 -5.81 -13.69 16.72
CA ARG A 530 -5.37 -12.29 16.75
C ARG A 530 -6.11 -11.57 17.87
N TYR A 531 -5.38 -10.85 18.69
CA TYR A 531 -5.95 -9.98 19.70
C TYR A 531 -5.39 -8.59 19.50
N ASN A 532 -6.29 -7.62 19.33
CA ASN A 532 -5.98 -6.21 19.18
C ASN A 532 -6.56 -5.44 20.35
N PHE A 533 -5.78 -4.52 20.91
CA PHE A 533 -6.25 -3.53 21.87
C PHE A 533 -5.95 -2.14 21.30
N ASN A 534 -6.96 -1.52 20.69
CA ASN A 534 -6.81 -0.34 19.87
C ASN A 534 -5.66 -0.54 18.85
N ASP A 535 -4.94 0.56 18.56
CA ASP A 535 -3.71 0.53 17.75
C ASP A 535 -2.45 0.30 18.62
N HIS A 536 -2.64 -0.02 19.91
CA HIS A 536 -1.53 -0.06 20.87
C HIS A 536 -0.96 -1.44 21.09
N VAL A 537 -1.78 -2.49 21.12
CA VAL A 537 -1.32 -3.86 21.41
C VAL A 537 -1.85 -4.81 20.35
N LEU A 538 -0.94 -5.59 19.77
CA LEU A 538 -1.23 -6.70 18.87
C LEU A 538 -0.62 -7.98 19.45
N ILE A 539 -1.41 -9.02 19.63
CA ILE A 539 -0.94 -10.36 19.99
C ILE A 539 -1.41 -11.33 18.90
N ARG A 540 -0.51 -12.18 18.47
CA ARG A 540 -0.78 -13.23 17.48
C ARG A 540 -0.29 -14.58 17.98
N ILE A 541 -1.10 -15.61 17.74
CA ILE A 541 -0.79 -17.00 18.07
C ILE A 541 -1.24 -17.84 16.88
N ASP A 542 -0.30 -18.59 16.27
CA ASP A 542 -0.58 -19.45 15.13
C ASP A 542 -0.03 -20.85 15.42
N TYR A 543 -0.84 -21.88 15.27
CA TYR A 543 -0.44 -23.27 15.38
C TYR A 543 -0.50 -23.93 14.02
N GLY A 544 0.66 -24.25 13.45
CA GLY A 544 0.78 -24.89 12.14
C GLY A 544 1.11 -26.37 12.27
N GLY A 545 0.24 -27.22 11.73
CA GLY A 545 0.51 -28.63 11.50
C GLY A 545 1.08 -28.85 10.09
N GLN A 546 2.16 -29.61 9.98
CA GLN A 546 2.78 -29.94 8.69
C GLN A 546 1.95 -31.01 7.97
N LEU A 547 1.63 -30.76 6.69
CA LEU A 547 0.93 -31.68 5.80
C LEU A 547 1.90 -32.43 4.86
N SER A 548 3.12 -31.93 4.72
CA SER A 548 4.22 -32.59 4.00
C SER A 548 5.44 -32.73 4.90
N SER A 549 6.14 -33.86 4.79
CA SER A 549 7.39 -34.09 5.50
C SER A 549 8.58 -33.64 4.67
N VAL A 550 9.51 -32.94 5.28
CA VAL A 550 10.80 -32.59 4.66
C VAL A 550 11.90 -33.40 5.33
N ASN A 551 12.56 -34.25 4.57
CA ASN A 551 13.76 -34.93 5.01
C ASN A 551 14.96 -33.97 4.93
N ASN A 552 14.98 -32.96 5.81
CA ASN A 552 16.11 -32.04 5.88
C ASN A 552 17.16 -32.55 6.86
N ILE A 553 18.26 -33.06 6.31
CA ILE A 553 19.42 -33.60 7.07
C ILE A 553 20.04 -32.49 7.95
N ALA A 554 19.83 -31.23 7.61
CA ALA A 554 20.46 -30.10 8.28
C ALA A 554 19.74 -29.65 9.55
N THR A 555 18.43 -29.77 9.63
CA THR A 555 17.64 -29.29 10.77
C THR A 555 17.36 -30.36 11.80
N HIS A 556 17.48 -31.67 11.45
CA HIS A 556 17.11 -32.82 12.30
C HIS A 556 15.77 -32.65 13.04
N SER A 557 14.87 -31.81 12.45
CA SER A 557 13.60 -31.54 13.08
C SER A 557 12.61 -32.65 12.78
N HIS A 558 12.40 -33.52 13.79
CA HIS A 558 11.32 -34.53 13.76
C HIS A 558 9.95 -33.91 14.19
N ARG A 559 9.84 -32.60 14.23
CA ARG A 559 8.61 -31.93 14.65
C ARG A 559 7.62 -31.88 13.48
N HIS A 560 6.40 -32.31 13.74
CA HIS A 560 5.30 -32.27 12.78
C HIS A 560 4.42 -31.00 12.90
N SER A 561 4.77 -30.11 13.80
CA SER A 561 4.03 -28.87 14.03
C SER A 561 4.86 -27.82 14.75
N ARG A 562 4.49 -26.55 14.60
CA ARG A 562 5.11 -25.44 15.31
C ARG A 562 4.08 -24.41 15.76
N LEU A 563 4.27 -23.89 16.96
CA LEU A 563 3.55 -22.75 17.49
C LEU A 563 4.36 -21.48 17.20
N HIS A 564 3.72 -20.53 16.56
CA HIS A 564 4.27 -19.19 16.34
C HIS A 564 3.54 -18.20 17.24
N VAL A 565 4.31 -17.39 17.98
CA VAL A 565 3.78 -16.38 18.90
C VAL A 565 4.48 -15.07 18.65
N GLY A 566 3.70 -13.99 18.63
CA GLY A 566 4.21 -12.63 18.56
C GLY A 566 3.36 -11.68 19.38
N ALA A 567 4.00 -10.68 19.97
CA ALA A 567 3.32 -9.60 20.67
C ALA A 567 4.02 -8.28 20.35
N GLN A 568 3.25 -7.23 20.12
CA GLN A 568 3.75 -5.88 19.84
C GLN A 568 2.95 -4.88 20.64
N ILE A 569 3.63 -3.86 21.15
CA ILE A 569 3.05 -2.68 21.77
C ILE A 569 3.59 -1.44 21.08
N ALA A 570 2.73 -0.45 20.84
CA ALA A 570 3.08 0.79 20.15
C ALA A 570 2.38 2.01 20.79
N PHE A 571 3.06 3.15 20.79
CA PHE A 571 2.59 4.41 21.34
C PHE A 571 2.85 5.58 20.39
#